data_b4a4d0fc073abde5ba36b661fbbcc326
#
_entry.id   b4a4d0fc073abde5ba36b661fbbcc326
#
_cell.length_a   1.000
_cell.length_b   1.000
_cell.length_c   1.000
_cell.angle_alpha   90.00
_cell.angle_beta   90.00
_cell.angle_gamma   90.00
#
_symmetry.space_group_name_H-M   'P 1'
#
loop_
_entity.id
_entity.type
_entity.pdbx_description
1 polymer ?
#
loop_
_entity_poly.entity_id
_entity_poly.type
_entity_poly.pdbx_seq_one_letter_code
_entity_poly.pdbx_strand_id
1 'polypeptide(L)'
;VYTTSNHGPYTIPIEKYGFQPQSAMKDLPDDMRRDKALMADLGTYWYTDQALSKFVSEIQTAYPDSLIIVTGDHSRKIIPFGSSLYPGAKSTIREKYCTSFAMYHREFTPELFGRLHIGGHMNIMPTIIESVAPAGFEYYSMMPSFYEPISHVVTPYHWLNHDEVGYYGDKLTQSLTDRNADIEQNKEKYRKERDAFCEVTGWVVRHADVCLERNVR
;
A
#
# COMPACT_ATOMS: atom_id res chain seq x y z
N VAL A 1 -3.69 -0.19 -14.83
CA VAL A 1 -2.74 0.88 -15.22
C VAL A 1 -1.61 0.91 -14.21
N TYR A 2 -0.38 0.93 -14.68
CA TYR A 2 0.82 1.04 -13.86
C TYR A 2 1.55 2.35 -14.19
N THR A 3 1.94 3.11 -13.18
CA THR A 3 2.63 4.39 -13.36
C THR A 3 4.04 4.32 -12.80
N THR A 4 4.99 4.99 -13.45
CA THR A 4 6.39 5.06 -13.03
C THR A 4 6.83 6.51 -12.75
N SER A 5 5.89 7.44 -12.70
CA SER A 5 6.19 8.87 -12.55
C SER A 5 6.93 9.22 -11.26
N ASN A 6 6.69 8.46 -10.19
CA ASN A 6 7.35 8.67 -8.90
C ASN A 6 8.64 7.86 -8.72
N HIS A 7 9.13 7.23 -9.79
CA HIS A 7 10.40 6.49 -9.78
C HIS A 7 11.54 7.39 -10.27
N GLY A 8 12.70 7.34 -9.56
CA GLY A 8 13.90 8.02 -10.06
C GLY A 8 14.30 7.57 -11.48
N PRO A 9 14.91 8.43 -12.26
CA PRO A 9 15.57 9.70 -11.92
C PRO A 9 14.72 10.99 -11.97
N TYR A 10 13.40 10.94 -11.86
CA TYR A 10 12.48 12.11 -11.80
C TYR A 10 12.62 13.07 -12.98
N THR A 11 12.60 12.54 -14.19
CA THR A 11 12.84 13.26 -15.44
C THR A 11 11.58 13.81 -16.10
N ILE A 12 10.42 13.68 -15.46
CA ILE A 12 9.18 14.25 -15.98
C ILE A 12 9.32 15.78 -16.03
N PRO A 13 9.05 16.42 -17.17
CA PRO A 13 9.11 17.88 -17.29
C PRO A 13 7.88 18.51 -16.63
N ILE A 14 7.80 18.44 -15.31
CA ILE A 14 6.63 18.82 -14.49
C ILE A 14 6.16 20.25 -14.73
N GLU A 15 7.10 21.17 -15.05
CA GLU A 15 6.77 22.56 -15.38
C GLU A 15 5.90 22.67 -16.63
N LYS A 16 6.08 21.79 -17.61
CA LYS A 16 5.23 21.73 -18.81
C LYS A 16 3.79 21.33 -18.51
N TYR A 17 3.57 20.69 -17.37
CA TYR A 17 2.24 20.30 -16.86
C TYR A 17 1.66 21.31 -15.87
N GLY A 18 2.35 22.45 -15.69
CA GLY A 18 1.87 23.54 -14.86
C GLY A 18 2.35 23.53 -13.41
N PHE A 19 3.32 22.66 -13.06
CA PHE A 19 3.91 22.71 -11.73
C PHE A 19 4.68 24.00 -11.51
N GLN A 20 4.27 24.73 -10.52
CA GLN A 20 4.92 25.96 -10.06
C GLN A 20 5.20 25.85 -8.57
N PRO A 21 6.46 25.69 -8.12
CA PRO A 21 6.80 25.51 -6.72
C PRO A 21 6.21 26.57 -5.79
N GLN A 22 6.13 27.81 -6.25
CA GLN A 22 5.65 28.94 -5.46
C GLN A 22 4.16 28.84 -5.10
N SER A 23 3.36 28.26 -5.98
CA SER A 23 1.92 28.06 -5.74
C SER A 23 1.58 26.66 -5.25
N ALA A 24 2.17 25.63 -5.87
CA ALA A 24 1.88 24.24 -5.53
C ALA A 24 2.42 23.84 -4.15
N MET A 25 3.53 24.45 -3.73
CA MET A 25 4.22 24.15 -2.45
C MET A 25 4.31 25.38 -1.55
N LYS A 26 3.26 26.20 -1.54
CA LYS A 26 3.20 27.48 -0.82
C LYS A 26 3.50 27.37 0.68
N ASP A 27 3.17 26.23 1.27
CA ASP A 27 3.32 25.98 2.72
C ASP A 27 4.75 25.53 3.10
N LEU A 28 5.61 25.28 2.11
CA LEU A 28 7.02 24.99 2.36
C LEU A 28 7.84 26.26 2.54
N PRO A 29 8.91 26.22 3.36
CA PRO A 29 9.89 27.28 3.47
C PRO A 29 10.51 27.67 2.11
N ASP A 30 10.89 28.93 1.95
CA ASP A 30 11.44 29.48 0.69
C ASP A 30 12.71 28.78 0.21
N ASP A 31 13.60 28.45 1.12
CA ASP A 31 14.84 27.73 0.84
C ASP A 31 14.56 26.34 0.26
N MET A 32 13.57 25.64 0.81
CA MET A 32 13.11 24.34 0.28
C MET A 32 12.49 24.48 -1.09
N ARG A 33 11.67 25.50 -1.33
CA ARG A 33 11.08 25.75 -2.66
C ARG A 33 12.12 26.11 -3.75
N ARG A 34 13.31 26.52 -3.35
CA ARG A 34 14.45 26.79 -4.25
C ARG A 34 15.34 25.57 -4.49
N ASP A 35 15.18 24.51 -3.69
CA ASP A 35 15.90 23.25 -3.88
C ASP A 35 15.34 22.52 -5.11
N LYS A 36 16.13 22.49 -6.18
CA LYS A 36 15.71 21.88 -7.45
C LYS A 36 15.50 20.38 -7.36
N ALA A 37 16.31 19.67 -6.56
CA ALA A 37 16.18 18.22 -6.41
C ALA A 37 14.92 17.88 -5.64
N LEU A 38 14.66 18.63 -4.56
CA LEU A 38 13.45 18.49 -3.77
C LEU A 38 12.20 18.82 -4.62
N MET A 39 12.24 19.89 -5.40
CA MET A 39 11.12 20.28 -6.25
C MET A 39 10.88 19.30 -7.41
N ALA A 40 11.91 18.70 -7.97
CA ALA A 40 11.75 17.64 -8.96
C ALA A 40 11.03 16.43 -8.38
N ASP A 41 11.39 16.04 -7.19
CA ASP A 41 10.77 14.92 -6.47
C ASP A 41 9.30 15.22 -6.09
N LEU A 42 9.05 16.29 -5.34
CA LEU A 42 7.69 16.69 -4.97
C LEU A 42 6.80 16.99 -6.17
N GLY A 43 7.39 17.56 -7.23
CA GLY A 43 6.66 17.84 -8.45
C GLY A 43 6.17 16.56 -9.16
N THR A 44 6.89 15.44 -9.06
CA THR A 44 6.39 14.17 -9.60
C THR A 44 5.20 13.63 -8.81
N TYR A 45 5.16 13.80 -7.49
CA TYR A 45 3.97 13.47 -6.70
C TYR A 45 2.79 14.36 -7.05
N TRP A 46 3.02 15.67 -7.16
CA TRP A 46 2.00 16.60 -7.61
C TRP A 46 1.46 16.23 -9.00
N TYR A 47 2.35 15.92 -9.95
CA TYR A 47 1.96 15.47 -11.29
C TYR A 47 1.11 14.19 -11.24
N THR A 48 1.53 13.21 -10.46
CA THR A 48 0.81 11.95 -10.32
C THR A 48 -0.58 12.15 -9.71
N ASP A 49 -0.70 13.01 -8.71
CA ASP A 49 -1.98 13.35 -8.07
C ASP A 49 -2.95 14.00 -9.09
N GLN A 50 -2.48 14.97 -9.89
CA GLN A 50 -3.28 15.59 -10.93
C GLN A 50 -3.70 14.59 -12.02
N ALA A 51 -2.77 13.74 -12.47
CA ALA A 51 -3.04 12.75 -13.49
C ALA A 51 -4.03 11.68 -12.99
N LEU A 52 -3.88 11.24 -11.75
CA LEU A 52 -4.77 10.27 -11.11
C LEU A 52 -6.17 10.86 -10.91
N SER A 53 -6.26 12.09 -10.42
CA SER A 53 -7.54 12.79 -10.22
C SER A 53 -8.31 12.91 -11.53
N LYS A 54 -7.63 13.31 -12.61
CA LYS A 54 -8.21 13.38 -13.95
C LYS A 54 -8.67 12.01 -14.44
N PHE A 55 -7.82 10.99 -14.34
CA PHE A 55 -8.13 9.62 -14.75
C PHE A 55 -9.37 9.09 -14.01
N VAL A 56 -9.42 9.23 -12.69
CA VAL A 56 -10.56 8.76 -11.88
C VAL A 56 -11.85 9.48 -12.30
N SER A 57 -11.81 10.81 -12.48
CA SER A 57 -12.98 11.60 -12.93
C SER A 57 -13.48 11.17 -14.30
N GLU A 58 -12.59 10.91 -15.24
CA GLU A 58 -12.95 10.45 -16.59
C GLU A 58 -13.58 9.05 -16.56
N ILE A 59 -13.01 8.12 -15.77
CA ILE A 59 -13.57 6.78 -15.60
C ILE A 59 -14.94 6.83 -14.92
N GLN A 60 -15.10 7.61 -13.86
CA GLN A 60 -16.38 7.78 -13.17
C GLN A 60 -17.46 8.34 -14.11
N THR A 61 -17.08 9.21 -15.05
CA THR A 61 -18.00 9.79 -16.03
C THR A 61 -18.38 8.79 -17.12
N ALA A 62 -17.38 8.09 -17.67
CA ALA A 62 -17.59 7.18 -18.80
C ALA A 62 -18.15 5.82 -18.36
N TYR A 63 -17.81 5.37 -17.16
CA TYR A 63 -18.15 4.06 -16.61
C TYR A 63 -18.53 4.19 -15.13
N PRO A 64 -19.72 4.74 -14.82
CA PRO A 64 -20.11 5.09 -13.44
C PRO A 64 -20.21 3.89 -12.49
N ASP A 65 -20.35 2.68 -13.03
CA ASP A 65 -20.43 1.43 -12.27
C ASP A 65 -19.07 0.73 -12.12
N SER A 66 -17.97 1.43 -12.42
CA SER A 66 -16.65 0.85 -12.28
C SER A 66 -16.19 0.82 -10.83
N LEU A 67 -15.64 -0.33 -10.43
CA LEU A 67 -14.82 -0.44 -9.23
C LEU A 67 -13.42 0.10 -9.53
N ILE A 68 -13.02 1.17 -8.86
CA ILE A 68 -11.70 1.79 -9.02
C ILE A 68 -10.86 1.48 -7.78
N ILE A 69 -9.68 0.91 -7.99
CA ILE A 69 -8.74 0.59 -6.93
C ILE A 69 -7.42 1.28 -7.24
N VAL A 70 -6.90 1.99 -6.25
CA VAL A 70 -5.60 2.67 -6.31
C VAL A 70 -4.74 2.19 -5.17
N THR A 71 -3.56 1.68 -5.48
CA THR A 71 -2.58 1.28 -4.48
C THR A 71 -1.17 1.54 -4.98
N GLY A 72 -0.23 1.77 -4.08
CA GLY A 72 1.19 1.73 -4.40
C GLY A 72 1.71 0.30 -4.33
N ASP A 73 2.71 -0.02 -5.12
CA ASP A 73 3.42 -1.32 -5.08
C ASP A 73 4.31 -1.43 -3.84
N HIS A 74 4.95 -0.33 -3.46
CA HIS A 74 5.74 -0.16 -2.23
C HIS A 74 5.89 1.31 -1.89
N SER A 75 6.34 1.61 -0.67
CA SER A 75 6.73 2.97 -0.30
C SER A 75 8.16 3.27 -0.73
N ARG A 76 8.53 4.53 -0.73
CA ARG A 76 9.91 4.95 -0.89
C ARG A 76 10.69 4.58 0.39
N LYS A 77 11.84 3.91 0.23
CA LYS A 77 12.68 3.43 1.36
C LYS A 77 13.33 4.52 2.20
N ILE A 78 13.24 5.77 1.81
CA ILE A 78 13.89 6.89 2.48
C ILE A 78 12.87 7.99 2.65
N ILE A 79 12.81 8.59 3.83
CA ILE A 79 12.13 9.88 4.00
C ILE A 79 12.89 10.86 3.09
N PRO A 80 12.30 11.33 2.00
CA PRO A 80 13.05 12.04 0.95
C PRO A 80 13.69 13.33 1.44
N PHE A 81 13.19 13.88 2.53
CA PHE A 81 13.44 15.26 2.94
C PHE A 81 14.12 15.37 4.29
N GLY A 82 14.52 14.22 4.86
CA GLY A 82 15.24 14.18 6.14
C GLY A 82 14.50 14.91 7.26
N SER A 83 15.26 15.28 8.27
CA SER A 83 14.77 16.01 9.44
C SER A 83 14.36 17.47 9.14
N SER A 84 14.65 18.01 7.99
CA SER A 84 14.35 19.41 7.66
C SER A 84 12.86 19.67 7.43
N LEU A 85 12.14 18.76 6.75
CA LEU A 85 10.68 18.87 6.60
C LEU A 85 9.91 18.36 7.81
N TYR A 86 10.46 17.36 8.47
CA TYR A 86 9.85 16.73 9.65
C TYR A 86 10.88 16.66 10.77
N PRO A 87 11.09 17.77 11.50
CA PRO A 87 12.01 17.78 12.64
C PRO A 87 11.64 16.67 13.63
N GLY A 88 12.59 15.80 13.94
CA GLY A 88 12.36 14.64 14.81
C GLY A 88 11.80 13.38 14.12
N ALA A 89 11.45 13.43 12.83
CA ALA A 89 11.06 12.23 12.10
C ALA A 89 12.25 11.27 11.96
N LYS A 90 12.00 10.02 12.36
CA LYS A 90 12.95 8.92 12.17
C LYS A 90 12.41 8.00 11.10
N SER A 91 13.27 7.56 10.18
CA SER A 91 12.89 6.52 9.22
C SER A 91 12.60 5.23 9.98
N THR A 92 11.35 4.87 10.05
CA THR A 92 10.88 3.66 10.72
C THR A 92 10.57 2.56 9.69
N ILE A 93 10.30 1.34 10.16
CA ILE A 93 9.86 0.25 9.28
C ILE A 93 8.56 0.65 8.57
N ARG A 94 7.67 1.34 9.28
CA ARG A 94 6.39 1.80 8.76
C ARG A 94 6.56 2.70 7.54
N GLU A 95 7.35 3.76 7.64
CA GLU A 95 7.56 4.69 6.51
C GLU A 95 8.27 4.03 5.33
N LYS A 96 9.02 2.96 5.58
CA LYS A 96 9.72 2.22 4.51
C LYS A 96 8.82 1.32 3.70
N TYR A 97 7.75 0.79 4.29
CA TYR A 97 6.97 -0.31 3.70
C TYR A 97 5.47 -0.04 3.62
N CYS A 98 4.95 0.97 4.31
CA CYS A 98 3.55 1.34 4.15
C CYS A 98 3.32 2.04 2.82
N THR A 99 2.25 1.66 2.16
CA THR A 99 1.74 2.32 0.97
C THR A 99 0.26 2.61 1.12
N SER A 100 -0.28 3.43 0.25
CA SER A 100 -1.70 3.77 0.28
C SER A 100 -2.54 2.70 -0.42
N PHE A 101 -3.76 2.52 0.06
CA PHE A 101 -4.80 1.77 -0.60
C PHE A 101 -6.07 2.61 -0.59
N ALA A 102 -6.71 2.77 -1.75
CA ALA A 102 -7.99 3.42 -1.89
C ALA A 102 -8.87 2.59 -2.84
N MET A 103 -10.14 2.48 -2.50
CA MET A 103 -11.12 1.76 -3.28
C MET A 103 -12.37 2.62 -3.41
N TYR A 104 -12.89 2.74 -4.61
CA TYR A 104 -14.05 3.56 -4.90
C TYR A 104 -15.05 2.80 -5.78
N HIS A 105 -16.29 2.87 -5.40
CA HIS A 105 -17.46 2.57 -6.21
C HIS A 105 -18.59 3.52 -5.78
N ARG A 106 -19.50 3.88 -6.68
CA ARG A 106 -20.58 4.83 -6.37
C ARG A 106 -21.50 4.41 -5.21
N GLU A 107 -21.59 3.10 -4.95
CA GLU A 107 -22.40 2.52 -3.87
C GLU A 107 -21.64 2.34 -2.56
N PHE A 108 -20.33 2.62 -2.56
CA PHE A 108 -19.54 2.49 -1.35
C PHE A 108 -19.68 3.71 -0.46
N THR A 109 -19.82 3.45 0.82
CA THR A 109 -19.77 4.48 1.85
C THR A 109 -18.46 4.40 2.64
N PRO A 110 -18.05 5.48 3.32
CA PRO A 110 -16.85 5.47 4.15
C PRO A 110 -16.85 4.41 5.24
N GLU A 111 -18.05 3.97 5.67
CA GLU A 111 -18.24 2.96 6.71
C GLU A 111 -18.00 1.53 6.23
N LEU A 112 -17.89 1.30 4.91
CA LEU A 112 -17.80 -0.02 4.30
C LEU A 112 -16.65 -0.85 4.88
N PHE A 113 -15.50 -0.23 5.09
CA PHE A 113 -14.34 -0.87 5.70
C PHE A 113 -14.26 -0.67 7.22
N GLY A 114 -15.27 -0.04 7.80
CA GLY A 114 -15.30 0.27 9.22
C GLY A 114 -14.07 1.08 9.65
N ARG A 115 -13.48 0.68 10.77
CA ARG A 115 -12.21 1.26 11.27
C ARG A 115 -11.03 0.34 10.91
N LEU A 116 -10.83 0.14 9.61
CA LEU A 116 -9.68 -0.62 9.14
C LEU A 116 -8.39 0.14 9.47
N HIS A 117 -7.54 -0.45 10.29
CA HIS A 117 -6.31 0.17 10.73
C HIS A 117 -5.06 -0.43 10.09
N ILE A 118 -5.14 -1.69 9.66
CA ILE A 118 -4.04 -2.42 9.03
C ILE A 118 -4.54 -3.29 7.89
N GLY A 119 -3.65 -3.58 6.96
CA GLY A 119 -3.87 -4.51 5.86
C GLY A 119 -2.63 -4.62 4.99
N GLY A 120 -2.66 -5.51 4.03
CA GLY A 120 -1.56 -5.74 3.09
C GLY A 120 -2.06 -6.05 1.68
N HIS A 121 -1.14 -6.12 0.73
CA HIS A 121 -1.47 -6.43 -0.66
C HIS A 121 -2.21 -7.77 -0.83
N MET A 122 -1.95 -8.74 0.04
CA MET A 122 -2.64 -10.04 0.00
C MET A 122 -4.13 -9.97 0.32
N ASN A 123 -4.60 -8.88 0.96
CA ASN A 123 -6.01 -8.64 1.23
C ASN A 123 -6.75 -8.01 0.02
N ILE A 124 -6.03 -7.47 -0.97
CA ILE A 124 -6.64 -6.76 -2.09
C ILE A 124 -7.45 -7.70 -2.98
N MET A 125 -6.86 -8.82 -3.38
CA MET A 125 -7.53 -9.75 -4.31
C MET A 125 -8.80 -10.38 -3.73
N PRO A 126 -8.83 -10.92 -2.50
CA PRO A 126 -10.07 -11.38 -1.88
C PRO A 126 -11.11 -10.26 -1.77
N THR A 127 -10.70 -9.02 -1.46
CA THR A 127 -11.62 -7.87 -1.43
C THR A 127 -12.24 -7.58 -2.81
N ILE A 128 -11.46 -7.64 -3.88
CA ILE A 128 -11.98 -7.49 -5.24
C ILE A 128 -12.99 -8.58 -5.57
N ILE A 129 -12.65 -9.83 -5.28
CA ILE A 129 -13.53 -10.97 -5.55
C ILE A 129 -14.86 -10.79 -4.81
N GLU A 130 -14.84 -10.50 -3.53
CA GLU A 130 -16.04 -10.30 -2.74
C GLU A 130 -16.87 -9.08 -3.17
N SER A 131 -16.23 -8.10 -3.81
CA SER A 131 -16.92 -6.92 -4.33
C SER A 131 -17.67 -7.16 -5.63
N VAL A 132 -17.17 -8.08 -6.48
CA VAL A 132 -17.67 -8.21 -7.86
C VAL A 132 -18.19 -9.60 -8.21
N ALA A 133 -17.86 -10.61 -7.43
CA ALA A 133 -18.30 -11.97 -7.70
C ALA A 133 -19.80 -12.16 -7.37
N PRO A 134 -20.50 -13.02 -8.10
CA PRO A 134 -21.89 -13.33 -7.81
C PRO A 134 -22.03 -14.01 -6.45
N ALA A 135 -23.21 -13.89 -5.84
CA ALA A 135 -23.52 -14.55 -4.58
C ALA A 135 -23.29 -16.06 -4.68
N GLY A 136 -22.59 -16.62 -3.69
CA GLY A 136 -22.24 -18.04 -3.64
C GLY A 136 -20.98 -18.43 -4.43
N PHE A 137 -20.25 -17.48 -4.96
CA PHE A 137 -18.96 -17.73 -5.58
C PHE A 137 -17.95 -18.18 -4.50
N GLU A 138 -17.37 -19.36 -4.69
CA GLU A 138 -16.38 -19.92 -3.77
C GLU A 138 -14.96 -19.66 -4.29
N TYR A 139 -14.07 -19.26 -3.41
CA TYR A 139 -12.65 -19.05 -3.71
C TYR A 139 -11.79 -19.36 -2.49
N TYR A 140 -10.50 -19.54 -2.72
CA TYR A 140 -9.52 -19.74 -1.66
C TYR A 140 -8.58 -18.55 -1.58
N SER A 141 -8.35 -18.08 -0.35
CA SER A 141 -7.38 -17.02 -0.07
C SER A 141 -6.61 -17.33 1.21
N MET A 142 -5.34 -16.99 1.24
CA MET A 142 -4.50 -17.11 2.44
C MET A 142 -4.75 -15.97 3.44
N MET A 143 -5.32 -14.85 2.97
CA MET A 143 -5.67 -13.70 3.82
C MET A 143 -7.15 -13.34 3.62
N PRO A 144 -7.82 -12.82 4.64
CA PRO A 144 -9.20 -12.34 4.51
C PRO A 144 -9.29 -11.12 3.58
N SER A 145 -10.49 -10.80 3.13
CA SER A 145 -10.77 -9.52 2.49
C SER A 145 -10.69 -8.35 3.47
N PHE A 146 -10.68 -7.12 2.98
CA PHE A 146 -10.79 -5.93 3.82
C PHE A 146 -12.18 -5.76 4.47
N TYR A 147 -13.16 -6.55 4.09
CA TYR A 147 -14.47 -6.58 4.76
C TYR A 147 -14.45 -7.34 6.09
N GLU A 148 -13.41 -8.15 6.29
CA GLU A 148 -13.21 -8.92 7.51
C GLU A 148 -12.20 -8.23 8.45
N PRO A 149 -12.29 -8.46 9.76
CA PRO A 149 -11.29 -7.95 10.70
C PRO A 149 -9.90 -8.52 10.41
N ILE A 150 -8.93 -7.63 10.18
CA ILE A 150 -7.53 -7.99 9.98
C ILE A 150 -6.77 -7.74 11.26
N SER A 151 -6.27 -8.80 11.88
CA SER A 151 -5.50 -8.71 13.13
C SER A 151 -4.01 -8.47 12.91
N HIS A 152 -3.49 -8.92 11.76
CA HIS A 152 -2.08 -8.80 11.42
C HIS A 152 -1.85 -9.00 9.92
N VAL A 153 -0.65 -8.63 9.47
CA VAL A 153 -0.17 -8.85 8.11
C VAL A 153 1.20 -9.49 8.20
N VAL A 154 1.44 -10.51 7.39
CA VAL A 154 2.76 -11.10 7.17
C VAL A 154 3.19 -10.90 5.73
N THR A 155 4.48 -10.63 5.54
CA THR A 155 5.12 -10.51 4.23
C THR A 155 6.38 -11.39 4.23
N PRO A 156 7.06 -11.62 3.11
CA PRO A 156 8.30 -12.39 3.11
C PRO A 156 9.39 -11.86 4.06
N TYR A 157 9.39 -10.58 4.38
CA TYR A 157 10.47 -9.93 5.12
C TYR A 157 10.09 -9.35 6.46
N HIS A 158 8.83 -8.98 6.65
CA HIS A 158 8.35 -8.29 7.84
C HIS A 158 6.90 -8.64 8.15
N TRP A 159 6.48 -8.27 9.34
CA TRP A 159 5.12 -8.43 9.85
C TRP A 159 4.63 -7.15 10.51
N LEU A 160 3.33 -7.02 10.61
CA LEU A 160 2.63 -5.89 11.21
C LEU A 160 1.39 -6.42 11.94
N ASN A 161 1.15 -5.94 13.15
CA ASN A 161 -0.12 -6.03 13.85
C ASN A 161 -0.54 -4.63 14.36
N HIS A 162 -1.56 -4.55 15.18
CA HIS A 162 -2.06 -3.28 15.70
C HIS A 162 -1.05 -2.54 16.61
N ASP A 163 -0.18 -3.27 17.27
CA ASP A 163 0.73 -2.75 18.29
C ASP A 163 2.19 -2.72 17.83
N GLU A 164 2.55 -3.48 16.80
CA GLU A 164 3.95 -3.71 16.45
C GLU A 164 4.18 -3.88 14.95
N VAL A 165 5.37 -3.52 14.52
CA VAL A 165 5.90 -3.83 13.19
C VAL A 165 7.34 -4.32 13.33
N GLY A 166 7.69 -5.40 12.65
CA GLY A 166 9.03 -5.97 12.76
C GLY A 166 9.50 -6.74 11.54
N TYR A 167 10.82 -7.02 11.53
CA TYR A 167 11.45 -7.95 10.62
C TYR A 167 11.61 -9.33 11.28
N TYR A 168 11.60 -10.38 10.49
CA TYR A 168 11.90 -11.74 10.97
C TYR A 168 13.37 -11.95 11.32
N GLY A 169 14.29 -11.15 10.77
CA GLY A 169 15.68 -11.10 11.16
C GLY A 169 15.92 -10.22 12.38
N ASP A 170 17.16 -10.24 12.92
CA ASP A 170 17.49 -9.71 14.25
C ASP A 170 17.45 -8.19 14.44
N LYS A 171 16.98 -7.44 13.47
CA LYS A 171 17.41 -6.05 13.47
C LYS A 171 16.40 -4.98 13.80
N LEU A 172 15.12 -5.14 13.80
CA LEU A 172 14.24 -4.00 14.09
C LEU A 172 12.79 -4.44 14.28
N THR A 173 12.41 -4.72 15.47
CA THR A 173 11.00 -4.65 15.85
C THR A 173 10.73 -3.30 16.51
N GLN A 174 9.63 -2.71 16.17
CA GLN A 174 9.25 -1.39 16.65
C GLN A 174 7.84 -1.48 17.21
N SER A 175 7.66 -1.07 18.46
CA SER A 175 6.34 -0.86 19.02
C SER A 175 5.68 0.35 18.35
N LEU A 176 4.42 0.22 18.03
CA LEU A 176 3.56 1.29 17.49
C LEU A 176 2.71 1.93 18.59
N THR A 177 2.69 1.31 19.75
CA THR A 177 1.93 1.75 20.92
C THR A 177 2.82 1.71 22.17
N ASP A 178 2.40 2.37 23.24
CA ASP A 178 3.09 2.33 24.54
C ASP A 178 2.84 1.02 25.31
N ARG A 179 2.20 0.04 24.70
CA ARG A 179 1.96 -1.27 25.32
C ARG A 179 3.24 -2.10 25.30
N ASN A 180 3.55 -2.75 26.42
CA ASN A 180 4.58 -3.76 26.49
C ASN A 180 4.13 -4.99 25.69
N ALA A 181 4.57 -5.08 24.45
CA ALA A 181 4.28 -6.20 23.58
C ALA A 181 5.32 -7.32 23.79
N ASP A 182 4.87 -8.56 23.68
CA ASP A 182 5.78 -9.72 23.67
C ASP A 182 6.36 -9.91 22.27
N ILE A 183 7.27 -9.02 21.92
CA ILE A 183 7.85 -8.86 20.58
C ILE A 183 8.44 -10.18 20.06
N GLU A 184 9.17 -10.92 20.89
CA GLU A 184 9.84 -12.15 20.46
C GLU A 184 8.83 -13.29 20.21
N GLN A 185 7.78 -13.39 21.02
CA GLN A 185 6.73 -14.39 20.84
C GLN A 185 5.92 -14.09 19.56
N ASN A 186 5.58 -12.84 19.32
CA ASN A 186 4.89 -12.41 18.12
C ASN A 186 5.74 -12.63 16.87
N LYS A 187 7.02 -12.28 16.92
CA LYS A 187 7.98 -12.52 15.83
C LYS A 187 8.04 -13.99 15.44
N GLU A 188 8.18 -14.90 16.41
CA GLU A 188 8.24 -16.34 16.14
C GLU A 188 6.91 -16.87 15.58
N LYS A 189 5.76 -16.42 16.13
CA LYS A 189 4.43 -16.77 15.63
C LYS A 189 4.29 -16.37 14.15
N TYR A 190 4.54 -15.12 13.81
CA TYR A 190 4.39 -14.61 12.46
C TYR A 190 5.44 -15.16 11.49
N ARG A 191 6.62 -15.54 11.98
CA ARG A 191 7.62 -16.25 11.17
C ARG A 191 7.11 -17.60 10.71
N LYS A 192 6.53 -18.40 11.59
CA LYS A 192 5.93 -19.69 11.24
C LYS A 192 4.79 -19.54 10.23
N GLU A 193 3.96 -18.54 10.40
CA GLU A 193 2.88 -18.24 9.46
C GLU A 193 3.43 -17.83 8.08
N ARG A 194 4.43 -16.94 8.03
CA ARG A 194 5.13 -16.57 6.79
C ARG A 194 5.72 -17.80 6.09
N ASP A 195 6.38 -18.69 6.84
CA ASP A 195 6.98 -19.89 6.29
C ASP A 195 5.92 -20.82 5.68
N ALA A 196 4.78 -21.01 6.36
CA ALA A 196 3.65 -21.73 5.82
C ALA A 196 3.08 -21.09 4.54
N PHE A 197 2.96 -19.77 4.48
CA PHE A 197 2.52 -19.07 3.26
C PHE A 197 3.50 -19.27 2.11
N CYS A 198 4.80 -19.20 2.36
CA CYS A 198 5.81 -19.46 1.34
C CYS A 198 5.76 -20.90 0.82
N GLU A 199 5.56 -21.87 1.72
CA GLU A 199 5.44 -23.29 1.35
C GLU A 199 4.18 -23.54 0.51
N VAL A 200 3.01 -23.05 0.93
CA VAL A 200 1.75 -23.17 0.18
C VAL A 200 1.86 -22.49 -1.18
N THR A 201 2.36 -21.26 -1.24
CA THR A 201 2.56 -20.54 -2.50
C THR A 201 3.49 -21.30 -3.42
N GLY A 202 4.62 -21.79 -2.91
CA GLY A 202 5.56 -22.58 -3.67
C GLY A 202 4.96 -23.91 -4.17
N TRP A 203 4.09 -24.53 -3.39
CA TRP A 203 3.36 -25.73 -3.82
C TRP A 203 2.36 -25.41 -4.93
N VAL A 204 1.53 -24.40 -4.77
CA VAL A 204 0.54 -23.96 -5.77
C VAL A 204 1.21 -23.62 -7.09
N VAL A 205 2.31 -22.87 -7.07
CA VAL A 205 3.05 -22.53 -8.31
C VAL A 205 3.58 -23.76 -9.03
N ARG A 206 4.05 -24.78 -8.29
CA ARG A 206 4.56 -26.01 -8.88
C ARG A 206 3.47 -26.99 -9.35
N HIS A 207 2.23 -26.84 -8.87
CA HIS A 207 1.11 -27.75 -9.12
C HIS A 207 -0.12 -27.00 -9.64
N ALA A 208 0.10 -25.92 -10.38
CA ALA A 208 -0.98 -25.08 -10.93
C ALA A 208 -1.97 -25.85 -11.81
N ASP A 209 -1.50 -26.82 -12.55
CA ASP A 209 -2.29 -27.76 -13.36
C ASP A 209 -3.31 -28.52 -12.52
N VAL A 210 -2.89 -29.10 -11.40
CA VAL A 210 -3.77 -29.84 -10.48
C VAL A 210 -4.82 -28.92 -9.84
N CYS A 211 -4.46 -27.66 -9.54
CA CYS A 211 -5.38 -26.69 -9.00
C CYS A 211 -6.44 -26.24 -10.02
N LEU A 212 -6.09 -26.17 -11.30
CA LEU A 212 -7.00 -25.78 -12.37
C LEU A 212 -7.99 -26.90 -12.75
N GLU A 213 -7.58 -28.15 -12.73
CA GLU A 213 -8.43 -29.28 -13.10
C GLU A 213 -9.60 -29.54 -12.14
N ARG A 214 -9.48 -29.13 -10.86
CA ARG A 214 -10.55 -29.27 -9.87
C ARG A 214 -11.69 -28.27 -9.99
N ASN A 215 -11.48 -27.17 -10.71
CA ASN A 215 -12.47 -26.09 -10.88
C ASN A 215 -13.31 -26.21 -12.17
N VAL A 216 -13.18 -27.31 -12.93
CA VAL A 216 -13.89 -27.56 -14.22
C VAL A 216 -14.98 -28.63 -14.08
N ARG A 217 -15.45 -28.90 -12.87
CA ARG A 217 -16.58 -29.85 -12.66
C ARG A 217 -17.79 -29.15 -12.07
#